data_6930bb2c6d1c7868fc577604d029a5c7
#
_entry.id   6930bb2c6d1c7868fc577604d029a5c7
#
_cell.length_a   1.000
_cell.length_b   1.000
_cell.length_c   1.000
_cell.angle_alpha   90.00
_cell.angle_beta   90.00
_cell.angle_gamma   90.00
#
_symmetry.space_group_name_H-M   'P 1'
#
loop_
_entity.id
_entity.type
_entity.pdbx_description
1 polymer ?
#
loop_
_entity_poly.entity_id
_entity_poly.type
_entity_poly.pdbx_seq_one_letter_code
_entity_poly.pdbx_strand_id
1 'polypeptide(L)'
;MCQNQEAKSLWGNQFAFLHISLPQLHQYDESLKPLKFVQEIQSIIKRKRNSAAVYLTGMLLESMRKYRGPEAAAQYVHNTIRNPSMAVTNMIGPVEKMALSNQPVKGLYFMVVNSPQSLVVTIMSYMDQLRVTIGAETGFIDPVKFRTCTEKAFSMIFDAAMKSK
;
A
#
# COMPACT_ATOMS: atom_id res chain seq x y z
N MET A 1 -7.84 10.94 -11.72
CA MET A 1 -7.54 12.03 -12.66
C MET A 1 -7.01 13.20 -11.86
N CYS A 2 -5.69 13.28 -11.69
CA CYS A 2 -4.98 14.47 -11.26
C CYS A 2 -4.10 14.86 -12.44
N GLN A 3 -4.71 15.50 -13.41
CA GLN A 3 -4.00 16.21 -14.47
C GLN A 3 -4.10 17.68 -14.14
N ASN A 4 -2.95 18.35 -14.27
CA ASN A 4 -2.66 19.77 -14.20
C ASN A 4 -2.14 20.29 -12.85
N GLN A 5 -0.90 19.93 -12.56
CA GLN A 5 0.08 20.92 -12.10
C GLN A 5 1.35 20.67 -12.89
N GLU A 6 1.86 21.75 -13.48
CA GLU A 6 3.08 21.80 -14.27
C GLU A 6 4.17 20.94 -13.66
N ALA A 7 4.76 20.07 -14.45
CA ALA A 7 5.83 19.15 -14.08
C ALA A 7 7.08 19.89 -13.58
N LYS A 8 6.99 20.47 -12.39
CA LYS A 8 8.17 20.87 -11.62
C LYS A 8 8.84 19.62 -11.11
N SER A 9 9.80 19.14 -11.88
CA SER A 9 10.66 17.98 -11.69
C SER A 9 9.93 16.63 -11.55
N LEU A 10 10.04 15.83 -12.59
CA LEU A 10 9.66 14.40 -12.63
C LEU A 10 10.53 13.53 -11.68
N TRP A 11 11.49 14.11 -11.01
CA TRP A 11 12.44 13.42 -10.13
C TRP A 11 12.04 13.60 -8.67
N GLY A 12 12.14 12.54 -7.93
CA GLY A 12 11.90 12.52 -6.49
C GLY A 12 10.87 11.47 -6.08
N ASN A 13 10.88 11.14 -4.81
CA ASN A 13 9.94 10.20 -4.22
C ASN A 13 8.68 10.96 -3.76
N GLN A 14 7.63 10.92 -4.58
CA GLN A 14 6.34 11.56 -4.27
C GLN A 14 5.37 10.52 -3.74
N PHE A 15 5.15 10.53 -2.45
CA PHE A 15 4.20 9.62 -1.81
C PHE A 15 3.39 10.35 -0.73
N ALA A 16 2.24 9.81 -0.41
CA ALA A 16 1.40 10.25 0.69
C ALA A 16 0.97 9.04 1.53
N PHE A 17 0.82 9.26 2.83
CA PHE A 17 0.33 8.22 3.73
C PHE A 17 -1.18 8.33 3.90
N LEU A 18 -1.82 7.18 3.94
CA LEU A 18 -3.24 7.07 4.18
C LEU A 18 -3.48 6.09 5.34
N HIS A 19 -3.94 6.60 6.47
CA HIS A 19 -4.29 5.76 7.60
C HIS A 19 -5.67 5.14 7.39
N ILE A 20 -5.71 3.81 7.31
CA ILE A 20 -6.92 3.03 7.14
C ILE A 20 -7.14 2.18 8.40
N SER A 21 -8.26 2.39 9.07
CA SER A 21 -8.72 1.49 10.10
C SER A 21 -9.53 0.36 9.44
N LEU A 22 -9.05 -0.86 9.57
CA LEU A 22 -9.75 -2.02 9.03
C LEU A 22 -10.89 -2.42 9.99
N PRO A 23 -12.07 -2.81 9.47
CA PRO A 23 -13.14 -3.38 10.28
C PRO A 23 -12.64 -4.66 10.96
N GLN A 24 -13.14 -4.91 12.17
CA GLN A 24 -12.79 -6.13 12.90
C GLN A 24 -13.58 -7.32 12.35
N LEU A 25 -12.88 -8.39 12.00
CA LEU A 25 -13.50 -9.58 11.38
C LEU A 25 -14.49 -10.32 12.29
N HIS A 26 -14.41 -10.19 13.63
CA HIS A 26 -15.35 -10.83 14.54
C HIS A 26 -16.77 -10.24 14.48
N GLN A 27 -16.97 -9.08 13.84
CA GLN A 27 -18.30 -8.53 13.58
C GLN A 27 -18.97 -9.18 12.35
N TYR A 28 -18.27 -10.09 11.73
CA TYR A 28 -18.71 -10.74 10.51
C TYR A 28 -18.84 -12.23 10.80
N ASP A 29 -20.04 -12.76 10.70
CA ASP A 29 -20.36 -14.16 10.79
C ASP A 29 -19.63 -14.98 9.70
N GLU A 30 -19.31 -16.25 9.96
CA GLU A 30 -18.62 -17.15 9.01
C GLU A 30 -19.35 -17.31 7.66
N SER A 31 -20.63 -16.93 7.60
CA SER A 31 -21.43 -16.85 6.35
C SER A 31 -21.00 -15.71 5.42
N LEU A 32 -19.95 -14.97 5.74
CA LEU A 32 -19.57 -13.72 5.08
C LEU A 32 -19.14 -13.92 3.64
N LYS A 33 -19.78 -13.11 2.86
CA LYS A 33 -19.42 -12.88 1.46
C LYS A 33 -18.09 -12.10 1.42
N PRO A 34 -16.95 -12.73 1.10
CA PRO A 34 -15.64 -12.07 1.10
C PRO A 34 -15.63 -10.77 0.27
N LEU A 35 -16.45 -10.71 -0.77
CA LEU A 35 -16.59 -9.54 -1.63
C LEU A 35 -17.17 -8.33 -0.89
N LYS A 36 -18.11 -8.54 0.04
CA LYS A 36 -18.71 -7.45 0.81
C LYS A 36 -17.64 -6.75 1.66
N PHE A 37 -16.78 -7.53 2.31
CA PHE A 37 -15.66 -7.01 3.09
C PHE A 37 -14.68 -6.20 2.22
N VAL A 38 -14.33 -6.74 1.04
CA VAL A 38 -13.46 -6.04 0.06
C VAL A 38 -14.10 -4.73 -0.40
N GLN A 39 -15.39 -4.72 -0.70
CA GLN A 39 -16.12 -3.53 -1.13
C GLN A 39 -16.19 -2.46 -0.03
N GLU A 40 -16.37 -2.87 1.21
CA GLU A 40 -16.36 -1.97 2.37
C GLU A 40 -15.00 -1.30 2.54
N ILE A 41 -13.91 -2.07 2.53
CA ILE A 41 -12.56 -1.53 2.60
C ILE A 41 -12.29 -0.60 1.41
N GLN A 42 -12.69 -0.99 0.20
CA GLN A 42 -12.55 -0.16 -0.98
C GLN A 42 -13.26 1.20 -0.82
N SER A 43 -14.45 1.21 -0.24
CA SER A 43 -15.21 2.44 0.01
C SER A 43 -14.50 3.35 1.01
N ILE A 44 -13.95 2.78 2.09
CA ILE A 44 -13.15 3.49 3.10
C ILE A 44 -11.92 4.13 2.45
N ILE A 45 -11.18 3.35 1.64
CA ILE A 45 -9.98 3.84 0.95
C ILE A 45 -10.35 4.98 -0.02
N LYS A 46 -11.38 4.80 -0.84
CA LYS A 46 -11.84 5.84 -1.79
C LYS A 46 -12.21 7.14 -1.08
N ARG A 47 -12.98 7.05 0.01
CA ARG A 47 -13.39 8.20 0.80
C ARG A 47 -12.19 8.95 1.38
N LYS A 48 -11.25 8.23 1.99
CA LYS A 48 -10.05 8.84 2.59
C LYS A 48 -9.10 9.43 1.53
N ARG A 49 -8.89 8.72 0.43
CA ARG A 49 -8.03 9.19 -0.67
C ARG A 49 -8.55 10.48 -1.31
N ASN A 50 -9.87 10.62 -1.42
CA ASN A 50 -10.49 11.78 -2.04
C ASN A 50 -10.79 12.90 -1.02
N SER A 51 -10.34 12.76 0.22
CA SER A 51 -10.53 13.77 1.24
C SER A 51 -9.53 14.92 1.09
N ALA A 52 -9.96 16.13 1.48
CA ALA A 52 -9.08 17.29 1.54
C ALA A 52 -7.88 17.10 2.49
N ALA A 53 -7.99 16.17 3.44
CA ALA A 53 -6.92 15.87 4.41
C ALA A 53 -5.60 15.46 3.75
N VAL A 54 -5.64 14.77 2.60
CA VAL A 54 -4.44 14.37 1.84
C VAL A 54 -3.70 15.62 1.33
N TYR A 55 -4.45 16.57 0.77
CA TYR A 55 -3.87 17.84 0.29
C TYR A 55 -3.33 18.69 1.43
N LEU A 56 -4.10 18.81 2.52
CA LEU A 56 -3.69 19.58 3.69
C LEU A 56 -2.43 19.00 4.34
N THR A 57 -2.30 17.69 4.39
CA THR A 57 -1.08 17.03 4.90
C THR A 57 0.13 17.35 4.03
N GLY A 58 -0.03 17.32 2.70
CA GLY A 58 1.04 17.72 1.77
C GLY A 58 1.48 19.17 1.97
N MET A 59 0.53 20.09 2.04
CA MET A 59 0.80 21.51 2.30
C MET A 59 1.46 21.74 3.66
N LEU A 60 1.02 21.02 4.70
CA LEU A 60 1.60 21.08 6.03
C LEU A 60 3.05 20.64 6.02
N LEU A 61 3.35 19.51 5.38
CA LEU A 61 4.72 18.99 5.26
C LEU A 61 5.63 19.95 4.51
N GLU A 62 5.16 20.55 3.42
CA GLU A 62 5.92 21.53 2.68
C GLU A 62 6.18 22.80 3.51
N SER A 63 5.17 23.29 4.23
CA SER A 63 5.31 24.42 5.15
C SER A 63 6.28 24.10 6.29
N MET A 64 6.19 22.92 6.89
CA MET A 64 7.11 22.51 7.95
C MET A 64 8.55 22.45 7.42
N ARG A 65 8.76 21.86 6.24
CA ARG A 65 10.08 21.81 5.61
C ARG A 65 10.66 23.20 5.35
N LYS A 66 9.80 24.13 4.90
CA LYS A 66 10.21 25.50 4.56
C LYS A 66 10.53 26.37 5.79
N TYR A 67 9.71 26.26 6.84
CA TYR A 67 9.78 27.18 7.99
C TYR A 67 10.47 26.58 9.21
N ARG A 68 10.45 25.25 9.39
CA ARG A 68 11.06 24.54 10.53
C ARG A 68 12.23 23.63 10.15
N GLY A 69 12.51 23.50 8.87
CA GLY A 69 13.59 22.67 8.36
C GLY A 69 13.16 21.21 8.05
N PRO A 70 14.03 20.48 7.33
CA PRO A 70 13.75 19.11 6.90
C PRO A 70 13.62 18.11 8.07
N GLU A 71 14.33 18.34 9.18
CA GLU A 71 14.30 17.47 10.35
C GLU A 71 12.92 17.47 11.03
N ALA A 72 12.28 18.64 11.17
CA ALA A 72 10.95 18.75 11.74
C ALA A 72 9.90 18.03 10.85
N ALA A 73 10.03 18.14 9.53
CA ALA A 73 9.18 17.43 8.60
C ALA A 73 9.40 15.90 8.67
N ALA A 74 10.66 15.45 8.76
CA ALA A 74 11.02 14.05 8.90
C ALA A 74 10.47 13.46 10.22
N GLN A 75 10.59 14.19 11.32
CA GLN A 75 10.06 13.78 12.62
C GLN A 75 8.53 13.66 12.60
N TYR A 76 7.83 14.59 11.95
CA TYR A 76 6.37 14.51 11.77
C TYR A 76 5.98 13.26 10.97
N VAL A 77 6.65 13.00 9.85
CA VAL A 77 6.44 11.80 9.03
C VAL A 77 6.69 10.54 9.85
N HIS A 78 7.83 10.46 10.53
CA HIS A 78 8.17 9.31 11.38
C HIS A 78 7.10 9.04 12.45
N ASN A 79 6.67 10.07 13.18
CA ASN A 79 5.63 9.94 14.20
C ASN A 79 4.28 9.50 13.60
N THR A 80 3.99 9.96 12.38
CA THR A 80 2.76 9.61 11.67
C THR A 80 2.76 8.15 11.26
N ILE A 81 3.87 7.65 10.70
CA ILE A 81 3.95 6.27 10.20
C ILE A 81 4.26 5.23 11.29
N ARG A 82 4.71 5.64 12.47
CA ARG A 82 5.03 4.73 13.58
C ARG A 82 3.82 4.03 14.20
N ASN A 83 2.65 4.65 14.16
CA ASN A 83 1.46 4.18 14.87
C ASN A 83 0.69 3.01 14.20
N PRO A 84 0.64 2.87 12.86
CA PRO A 84 -0.03 1.75 12.22
C PRO A 84 0.64 0.41 12.53
N SER A 85 -0.16 -0.65 12.68
CA SER A 85 0.34 -2.01 12.94
C SER A 85 1.03 -2.63 11.72
N MET A 86 0.70 -2.16 10.52
CA MET A 86 1.37 -2.59 9.28
C MET A 86 1.36 -1.48 8.23
N ALA A 87 2.30 -1.53 7.31
CA ALA A 87 2.30 -0.72 6.11
C ALA A 87 1.95 -1.56 4.88
N VAL A 88 1.09 -1.01 4.02
CA VAL A 88 0.78 -1.61 2.72
C VAL A 88 1.10 -0.58 1.65
N THR A 89 1.90 -0.95 0.69
CA THR A 89 2.17 -0.12 -0.49
C THR A 89 1.82 -0.88 -1.76
N ASN A 90 1.12 -0.21 -2.66
CA ASN A 90 0.68 -0.78 -3.93
C ASN A 90 1.16 0.12 -5.07
N MET A 91 1.90 -0.46 -5.99
CA MET A 91 2.45 0.24 -7.15
C MET A 91 2.08 -0.51 -8.44
N ILE A 92 1.58 0.24 -9.41
CA ILE A 92 1.41 -0.28 -10.76
C ILE A 92 2.79 -0.28 -11.41
N GLY A 93 3.28 -1.46 -11.74
CA GLY A 93 4.54 -1.62 -12.45
C GLY A 93 4.42 -1.36 -13.95
N PRO A 94 5.54 -1.44 -14.67
CA PRO A 94 5.57 -1.25 -16.11
C PRO A 94 4.62 -2.21 -16.84
N VAL A 95 3.85 -1.67 -17.77
CA VAL A 95 2.92 -2.44 -18.62
C VAL A 95 3.66 -3.10 -19.78
N GLU A 96 4.82 -2.54 -20.16
CA GLU A 96 5.65 -3.02 -21.25
C GLU A 96 6.76 -3.94 -20.75
N LYS A 97 7.19 -4.86 -21.61
CA LYS A 97 8.34 -5.72 -21.32
C LYS A 97 9.59 -4.89 -21.14
N MET A 98 10.22 -5.02 -19.99
CA MET A 98 11.50 -4.38 -19.72
C MET A 98 12.65 -5.32 -20.08
N ALA A 99 13.75 -4.71 -20.49
CA ALA A 99 15.05 -5.40 -20.63
C ALA A 99 16.10 -4.62 -19.85
N LEU A 100 16.97 -5.36 -19.17
CA LEU A 100 18.15 -4.82 -18.51
C LEU A 100 19.38 -5.39 -19.21
N SER A 101 20.22 -4.52 -19.79
CA SER A 101 21.38 -4.92 -20.61
C SER A 101 21.02 -5.97 -21.67
N ASN A 102 19.96 -5.76 -22.44
CA ASN A 102 19.42 -6.67 -23.45
C ASN A 102 18.90 -8.03 -22.92
N GLN A 103 18.81 -8.20 -21.61
CA GLN A 103 18.20 -9.38 -21.00
C GLN A 103 16.76 -9.08 -20.60
N PRO A 104 15.77 -9.91 -21.01
CA PRO A 104 14.38 -9.67 -20.67
C PRO A 104 14.14 -9.88 -19.18
N VAL A 105 13.49 -8.89 -18.54
CA VAL A 105 13.07 -8.98 -17.15
C VAL A 105 11.84 -9.88 -17.06
N LYS A 106 11.97 -11.02 -16.37
CA LYS A 106 10.89 -12.01 -16.19
C LYS A 106 9.93 -11.66 -15.05
N GLY A 107 10.36 -10.83 -14.12
CA GLY A 107 9.54 -10.46 -12.96
C GLY A 107 10.14 -9.27 -12.23
N LEU A 108 9.28 -8.48 -11.63
CA LEU A 108 9.66 -7.29 -10.89
C LEU A 108 8.94 -7.29 -9.54
N TYR A 109 9.64 -6.95 -8.50
CA TYR A 109 9.09 -6.69 -7.17
C TYR A 109 9.94 -5.64 -6.47
N PHE A 110 9.39 -5.04 -5.44
CA PHE A 110 10.15 -4.15 -4.58
C PHE A 110 9.81 -4.42 -3.11
N MET A 111 10.65 -3.94 -2.23
CA MET A 111 10.42 -3.99 -0.79
C MET A 111 10.80 -2.65 -0.17
N VAL A 112 9.95 -2.18 0.72
CA VAL A 112 10.28 -1.02 1.56
C VAL A 112 11.02 -1.55 2.79
N VAL A 113 12.22 -1.02 3.02
CA VAL A 113 13.05 -1.31 4.18
C VAL A 113 13.13 -0.10 5.10
N ASN A 114 13.54 -0.31 6.35
CA ASN A 114 13.63 0.73 7.38
C ASN A 114 12.28 1.43 7.68
N SER A 115 11.17 0.73 7.45
CA SER A 115 9.88 1.17 7.93
C SER A 115 9.76 0.91 9.43
N PRO A 116 9.15 1.82 10.21
CA PRO A 116 8.96 1.62 11.64
C PRO A 116 7.91 0.52 11.97
N GLN A 117 7.21 0.00 10.98
CA GLN A 117 6.26 -1.09 11.14
C GLN A 117 6.96 -2.44 11.10
N SER A 118 6.60 -3.32 12.03
CA SER A 118 7.09 -4.69 12.08
C SER A 118 6.56 -5.58 10.95
N LEU A 119 5.56 -5.11 10.19
CA LEU A 119 4.99 -5.79 9.03
C LEU A 119 4.81 -4.82 7.87
N VAL A 120 5.40 -5.14 6.74
CA VAL A 120 5.29 -4.38 5.49
C VAL A 120 4.87 -5.31 4.36
N VAL A 121 3.80 -4.94 3.67
CA VAL A 121 3.31 -5.65 2.49
C VAL A 121 3.46 -4.74 1.28
N THR A 122 4.19 -5.19 0.28
CA THR A 122 4.33 -4.48 -0.98
C THR A 122 3.66 -5.26 -2.11
N ILE A 123 2.91 -4.56 -2.93
CA ILE A 123 2.16 -5.15 -4.03
C ILE A 123 2.60 -4.46 -5.31
N MET A 124 2.95 -5.24 -6.32
CA MET A 124 3.38 -4.71 -7.62
C MET A 124 2.84 -5.56 -8.75
N SER A 125 2.29 -4.91 -9.77
CA SER A 125 1.92 -5.56 -11.03
C SER A 125 3.04 -5.45 -12.06
N TYR A 126 3.30 -6.51 -12.79
CA TYR A 126 4.20 -6.51 -13.94
C TYR A 126 3.78 -7.61 -14.92
N MET A 127 3.51 -7.26 -16.17
CA MET A 127 3.20 -8.21 -17.25
C MET A 127 2.13 -9.22 -16.84
N ASP A 128 0.93 -8.75 -16.49
CA ASP A 128 -0.23 -9.56 -16.09
C ASP A 128 -0.03 -10.42 -14.82
N GLN A 129 1.08 -10.23 -14.11
CA GLN A 129 1.35 -10.88 -12.84
C GLN A 129 1.27 -9.87 -11.70
N LEU A 130 0.59 -10.26 -10.63
CA LEU A 130 0.59 -9.54 -9.37
C LEU A 130 1.58 -10.21 -8.41
N ARG A 131 2.55 -9.45 -7.92
CA ARG A 131 3.51 -9.91 -6.92
C ARG A 131 3.25 -9.23 -5.60
N VAL A 132 3.14 -10.04 -4.55
CA VAL A 132 3.00 -9.58 -3.18
C VAL A 132 4.26 -9.97 -2.44
N THR A 133 4.95 -8.99 -1.86
CA THR A 133 6.13 -9.21 -1.04
C THR A 133 5.81 -8.86 0.40
N ILE A 134 6.19 -9.71 1.32
CA ILE A 134 5.92 -9.57 2.73
C ILE A 134 7.24 -9.45 3.47
N GLY A 135 7.47 -8.32 4.12
CA GLY A 135 8.55 -8.09 5.05
C GLY A 135 8.03 -8.09 6.47
N ALA A 136 8.60 -8.90 7.33
CA ALA A 136 8.26 -8.93 8.74
C ALA A 136 9.51 -8.90 9.61
N GLU A 137 9.42 -8.21 10.74
CA GLU A 137 10.46 -8.23 11.76
C GLU A 137 10.60 -9.65 12.36
N THR A 138 11.84 -10.03 12.62
CA THR A 138 12.13 -11.35 13.17
C THR A 138 11.40 -11.56 14.50
N GLY A 139 10.62 -12.63 14.59
CA GLY A 139 9.84 -12.96 15.78
C GLY A 139 8.49 -12.26 15.92
N PHE A 140 8.15 -11.34 15.01
CA PHE A 140 6.85 -10.66 15.04
C PHE A 140 5.69 -11.54 14.57
N ILE A 141 5.87 -12.24 13.46
CA ILE A 141 4.92 -13.21 12.91
C ILE A 141 5.64 -14.43 12.37
N ASP A 142 4.93 -15.55 12.27
CA ASP A 142 5.38 -16.71 11.48
C ASP A 142 5.18 -16.42 9.98
N PRO A 143 6.24 -16.25 9.19
CA PRO A 143 6.13 -15.87 7.79
C PRO A 143 5.47 -16.95 6.94
N VAL A 144 5.65 -18.22 7.26
CA VAL A 144 5.06 -19.34 6.52
C VAL A 144 3.55 -19.38 6.76
N LYS A 145 3.14 -19.27 8.01
CA LYS A 145 1.73 -19.23 8.37
C LYS A 145 1.03 -18.00 7.77
N PHE A 146 1.65 -16.84 7.87
CA PHE A 146 1.09 -15.59 7.30
C PHE A 146 0.92 -15.68 5.80
N ARG A 147 1.93 -16.20 5.08
CA ARG A 147 1.85 -16.44 3.63
C ARG A 147 0.70 -17.37 3.29
N THR A 148 0.59 -18.51 3.97
CA THR A 148 -0.49 -19.48 3.72
C THR A 148 -1.87 -18.88 3.95
N CYS A 149 -2.04 -18.08 5.01
CA CYS A 149 -3.29 -17.37 5.28
C CYS A 149 -3.62 -16.35 4.18
N THR A 150 -2.62 -15.62 3.69
CA THR A 150 -2.78 -14.65 2.61
C THR A 150 -3.18 -15.32 1.30
N GLU A 151 -2.55 -16.43 0.94
CA GLU A 151 -2.88 -17.22 -0.25
C GLU A 151 -4.32 -17.78 -0.17
N LYS A 152 -4.72 -18.29 0.99
CA LYS A 152 -6.10 -18.77 1.22
C LYS A 152 -7.13 -17.65 1.10
N ALA A 153 -6.86 -16.50 1.74
CA ALA A 153 -7.76 -15.35 1.67
C ALA A 153 -7.92 -14.85 0.23
N PHE A 154 -6.82 -14.81 -0.53
CA PHE A 154 -6.87 -14.45 -1.96
C PHE A 154 -7.74 -15.42 -2.75
N SER A 155 -7.55 -16.74 -2.58
CA SER A 155 -8.36 -17.75 -3.25
C SER A 155 -9.83 -17.62 -2.90
N MET A 156 -10.18 -17.39 -1.64
CA MET A 156 -11.57 -17.19 -1.22
C MET A 156 -12.21 -15.97 -1.90
N ILE A 157 -11.49 -14.86 -1.99
CA ILE A 157 -11.97 -13.65 -2.66
C ILE A 157 -12.13 -13.88 -4.15
N PHE A 158 -11.16 -14.54 -4.77
CA PHE A 158 -11.18 -14.86 -6.21
C PHE A 158 -12.35 -15.77 -6.56
N ASP A 159 -12.55 -16.86 -5.82
CA ASP A 159 -13.66 -17.81 -6.04
C ASP A 159 -15.02 -17.12 -5.85
N ALA A 160 -15.15 -16.25 -4.85
CA ALA A 160 -16.35 -15.47 -4.64
C ALA A 160 -16.62 -14.49 -5.79
N ALA A 161 -15.58 -13.88 -6.36
CA ALA A 161 -15.69 -12.99 -7.51
C ALA A 161 -16.11 -13.73 -8.78
N MET A 162 -15.59 -14.94 -9.01
CA MET A 162 -15.95 -15.78 -10.16
C MET A 162 -17.39 -16.27 -10.09
N LYS A 163 -17.92 -16.56 -8.89
CA LYS A 163 -19.31 -16.99 -8.68
C LYS A 163 -20.34 -15.85 -8.79
N SER A 164 -19.89 -14.61 -8.70
CA SER A 164 -20.77 -13.43 -8.77
C SER A 164 -20.94 -12.86 -10.17
N LYS A 165 -20.25 -13.42 -11.16
CA LYS A 165 -20.43 -13.15 -12.59
C LYS A 165 -21.53 -14.03 -13.17
#